data_386f38061d24b6be8849af8cb271455f
#
_entry.id   386f38061d24b6be8849af8cb271455f
#
_cell.length_a   1.000
_cell.length_b   1.000
_cell.length_c   1.000
_cell.angle_alpha   90.00
_cell.angle_beta   90.00
_cell.angle_gamma   90.00
#
_symmetry.space_group_name_H-M   'P 1'
#
loop_
_entity.id
_entity.type
_entity.pdbx_description
1 polymer ?
#
loop_
_entity_poly.entity_id
_entity_poly.type
_entity_poly.pdbx_seq_one_letter_code
_entity_poly.pdbx_strand_id
1 'polypeptide(L)'
;MTKERDKFCIIQLSDLHCGDSRFDKALVDNALEEINSKRPDLVVIPGDLTADGYRDQFEEAREYISQIACPQVVTVAGNHDCRNVGFLHFEDLFGSRNKTVDFDFCVYCEEIFQEKVKVVAVDSNKPDLNDGEVGRGKYDRIREQFRGKNDYKIFVLHHHLVSVPGTGRERNIVWDAGDVLMELRKVEVDLVLAGHRHVPYIWPIAGMLIINSGTVCTWRTRGYTKPSYNIIEISATEIDIQIMMPGGEILNRERYSRVHPKKRLPLDK
;
A
#
# COMPACT_ATOMS: atom_id res chain seq x y z
N MET A 1 22.19 6.25 -15.85
CA MET A 1 21.39 5.98 -17.06
C MET A 1 20.02 5.54 -16.57
N THR A 2 19.03 6.42 -16.62
CA THR A 2 17.62 6.12 -16.33
C THR A 2 17.15 5.14 -17.39
N LYS A 3 16.71 3.97 -16.95
CA LYS A 3 16.20 2.93 -17.84
C LYS A 3 14.83 3.41 -18.32
N GLU A 4 14.71 3.71 -19.62
CA GLU A 4 13.43 4.01 -20.26
C GLU A 4 12.50 2.78 -20.09
N ARG A 5 11.49 2.90 -19.25
CA ARG A 5 10.43 1.92 -19.10
C ARG A 5 9.10 2.60 -19.41
N ASP A 6 8.26 1.94 -20.19
CA ASP A 6 6.93 2.44 -20.54
C ASP A 6 5.95 2.38 -19.34
N LYS A 7 6.33 1.73 -18.25
CA LYS A 7 5.48 1.51 -17.09
C LYS A 7 6.26 1.59 -15.79
N PHE A 8 5.63 2.16 -14.77
CA PHE A 8 6.07 2.11 -13.37
C PHE A 8 5.37 0.93 -12.68
N CYS A 9 6.16 -0.01 -12.16
CA CYS A 9 5.65 -1.24 -11.56
C CYS A 9 5.73 -1.17 -10.03
N ILE A 10 4.58 -1.26 -9.38
CA ILE A 10 4.43 -1.35 -7.93
C ILE A 10 3.97 -2.76 -7.56
N ILE A 11 4.61 -3.35 -6.57
CA ILE A 11 4.08 -4.52 -5.86
C ILE A 11 3.56 -4.05 -4.50
N GLN A 12 2.31 -4.41 -4.22
CA GLN A 12 1.70 -4.22 -2.89
C GLN A 12 1.48 -5.58 -2.25
N LEU A 13 2.23 -5.88 -1.20
CA LEU A 13 2.03 -7.07 -0.37
C LEU A 13 1.80 -6.63 1.06
N SER A 14 0.95 -7.33 1.81
CA SER A 14 0.53 -6.90 3.14
C SER A 14 0.25 -8.08 4.06
N ASP A 15 0.16 -7.78 5.34
CA ASP A 15 -0.36 -8.71 6.34
C ASP A 15 0.42 -10.04 6.33
N LEU A 16 1.76 -9.94 6.53
CA LEU A 16 2.65 -11.10 6.58
C LEU A 16 2.34 -11.96 7.80
N HIS A 17 2.10 -11.32 8.96
CA HIS A 17 1.82 -12.00 10.21
C HIS A 17 2.87 -13.07 10.59
N CYS A 18 4.16 -12.74 10.47
CA CYS A 18 5.23 -13.60 10.98
C CYS A 18 4.95 -13.99 12.43
N GLY A 19 5.08 -15.28 12.73
CA GLY A 19 4.70 -15.84 14.03
C GLY A 19 3.24 -16.28 14.17
N ASP A 20 2.33 -16.06 13.19
CA ASP A 20 0.97 -16.62 13.21
C ASP A 20 1.03 -18.14 12.91
N SER A 21 0.26 -18.93 13.63
CA SER A 21 0.18 -20.40 13.44
C SER A 21 -0.30 -20.84 12.06
N ARG A 22 -0.88 -19.93 11.27
CA ARG A 22 -1.35 -20.15 9.89
C ARG A 22 -0.40 -19.55 8.86
N PHE A 23 0.77 -19.07 9.29
CA PHE A 23 1.82 -18.63 8.37
C PHE A 23 2.28 -19.80 7.51
N ASP A 24 2.35 -19.59 6.21
CA ASP A 24 2.75 -20.59 5.24
C ASP A 24 3.99 -20.10 4.49
N LYS A 25 5.13 -20.69 4.85
CA LYS A 25 6.43 -20.35 4.26
C LYS A 25 6.44 -20.52 2.73
N ALA A 26 5.73 -21.52 2.20
CA ALA A 26 5.71 -21.76 0.77
C ALA A 26 5.04 -20.61 0.01
N LEU A 27 4.02 -19.96 0.61
CA LEU A 27 3.38 -18.80 -0.01
C LEU A 27 4.34 -17.60 -0.07
N VAL A 28 5.08 -17.31 1.00
CA VAL A 28 6.04 -16.19 0.98
C VAL A 28 7.21 -16.47 0.04
N ASP A 29 7.75 -17.70 0.01
CA ASP A 29 8.84 -18.07 -0.88
C ASP A 29 8.41 -17.90 -2.36
N ASN A 30 7.22 -18.40 -2.74
CA ASN A 30 6.66 -18.23 -4.08
C ASN A 30 6.45 -16.75 -4.43
N ALA A 31 5.88 -15.96 -3.49
CA ALA A 31 5.69 -14.53 -3.71
C ALA A 31 7.02 -13.80 -3.94
N LEU A 32 8.05 -14.09 -3.16
CA LEU A 32 9.38 -13.49 -3.31
C LEU A 32 10.01 -13.82 -4.66
N GLU A 33 9.91 -15.08 -5.12
CA GLU A 33 10.40 -15.48 -6.44
C GLU A 33 9.70 -14.70 -7.56
N GLU A 34 8.37 -14.61 -7.51
CA GLU A 34 7.55 -13.89 -8.48
C GLU A 34 7.85 -12.39 -8.47
N ILE A 35 7.89 -11.76 -7.30
CA ILE A 35 8.21 -10.34 -7.12
C ILE A 35 9.59 -10.03 -7.71
N ASN A 36 10.59 -10.83 -7.37
CA ASN A 36 11.96 -10.63 -7.84
C ASN A 36 12.08 -10.82 -9.36
N SER A 37 11.31 -11.75 -9.94
CA SER A 37 11.25 -11.93 -11.39
C SER A 37 10.66 -10.72 -12.13
N LYS A 38 9.71 -10.03 -11.52
CA LYS A 38 9.06 -8.82 -12.05
C LYS A 38 9.97 -7.59 -12.03
N ARG A 39 10.98 -7.55 -11.13
CA ARG A 39 11.88 -6.40 -10.94
C ARG A 39 11.11 -5.09 -10.78
N PRO A 40 10.26 -4.98 -9.76
CA PRO A 40 9.44 -3.78 -9.55
C PRO A 40 10.29 -2.53 -9.30
N ASP A 41 9.71 -1.36 -9.54
CA ASP A 41 10.31 -0.07 -9.22
C ASP A 41 10.08 0.29 -7.76
N LEU A 42 8.98 -0.18 -7.19
CA LEU A 42 8.56 0.07 -5.81
C LEU A 42 7.86 -1.17 -5.23
N VAL A 43 8.21 -1.52 -4.00
CA VAL A 43 7.43 -2.45 -3.18
C VAL A 43 6.82 -1.69 -2.00
N VAL A 44 5.52 -1.85 -1.78
CA VAL A 44 4.79 -1.25 -0.66
C VAL A 44 4.25 -2.35 0.23
N ILE A 45 4.51 -2.24 1.55
CA ILE A 45 4.04 -3.19 2.56
C ILE A 45 3.18 -2.42 3.59
N PRO A 46 1.85 -2.39 3.40
CA PRO A 46 0.93 -1.65 4.26
C PRO A 46 0.69 -2.29 5.64
N GLY A 47 1.71 -2.82 6.29
CA GLY A 47 1.66 -3.22 7.69
C GLY A 47 1.27 -4.67 7.97
N ASP A 48 1.09 -4.95 9.28
CA ASP A 48 0.89 -6.26 9.87
C ASP A 48 1.99 -7.26 9.45
N LEU A 49 3.25 -6.84 9.69
CA LEU A 49 4.44 -7.65 9.46
C LEU A 49 4.49 -8.83 10.43
N THR A 50 3.98 -8.62 11.65
CA THR A 50 4.03 -9.55 12.77
C THR A 50 2.63 -9.99 13.19
N ALA A 51 2.54 -11.11 13.91
CA ALA A 51 1.29 -11.56 14.52
C ALA A 51 0.95 -10.77 15.79
N ASP A 52 1.95 -10.45 16.62
CA ASP A 52 1.72 -9.89 17.96
C ASP A 52 2.73 -8.81 18.38
N GLY A 53 3.56 -8.31 17.46
CA GLY A 53 4.50 -7.20 17.73
C GLY A 53 5.76 -7.62 18.50
N TYR A 54 6.09 -8.89 18.60
CA TYR A 54 7.31 -9.35 19.26
C TYR A 54 8.53 -9.17 18.36
N ARG A 55 9.69 -8.92 18.98
CA ARG A 55 10.94 -8.63 18.28
C ARG A 55 11.37 -9.73 17.31
N ASP A 56 11.31 -10.98 17.74
CA ASP A 56 11.64 -12.15 16.94
C ASP A 56 10.77 -12.25 15.66
N GLN A 57 9.50 -11.92 15.77
CA GLN A 57 8.59 -11.86 14.61
C GLN A 57 8.97 -10.75 13.63
N PHE A 58 9.42 -9.59 14.12
CA PHE A 58 9.96 -8.53 13.28
C PHE A 58 11.29 -8.90 12.62
N GLU A 59 12.15 -9.61 13.31
CA GLU A 59 13.41 -10.10 12.76
C GLU A 59 13.14 -11.11 11.63
N GLU A 60 12.20 -12.03 11.81
CA GLU A 60 11.71 -12.93 10.76
C GLU A 60 11.14 -12.16 9.55
N ALA A 61 10.26 -11.18 9.79
CA ALA A 61 9.70 -10.35 8.72
C ALA A 61 10.80 -9.61 7.95
N ARG A 62 11.82 -9.08 8.66
CA ARG A 62 12.96 -8.40 8.05
C ARG A 62 13.78 -9.35 7.17
N GLU A 63 13.94 -10.61 7.56
CA GLU A 63 14.63 -11.62 6.75
C GLU A 63 13.91 -11.83 5.40
N TYR A 64 12.59 -11.96 5.39
CA TYR A 64 11.83 -12.05 4.14
C TYR A 64 11.90 -10.77 3.32
N ILE A 65 11.68 -9.61 3.93
CA ILE A 65 11.72 -8.31 3.24
C ILE A 65 13.10 -8.03 2.63
N SER A 66 14.18 -8.44 3.30
CA SER A 66 15.55 -8.25 2.79
C SER A 66 15.86 -9.06 1.51
N GLN A 67 15.07 -10.09 1.20
CA GLN A 67 15.20 -10.87 -0.03
C GLN A 67 14.51 -10.23 -1.24
N ILE A 68 13.76 -9.15 -1.03
CA ILE A 68 13.09 -8.44 -2.11
C ILE A 68 14.12 -7.64 -2.93
N ALA A 69 14.32 -8.04 -4.17
CA ALA A 69 15.22 -7.37 -5.11
C ALA A 69 14.56 -6.13 -5.75
N CYS A 70 14.30 -5.12 -4.92
CA CYS A 70 13.71 -3.85 -5.35
C CYS A 70 14.56 -2.68 -4.84
N PRO A 71 14.77 -1.62 -5.66
CA PRO A 71 15.54 -0.45 -5.24
C PRO A 71 14.89 0.30 -4.08
N GLN A 72 13.56 0.19 -3.93
CA GLN A 72 12.81 0.87 -2.88
C GLN A 72 11.71 -0.01 -2.30
N VAL A 73 11.76 -0.22 -0.99
CA VAL A 73 10.72 -0.89 -0.22
C VAL A 73 10.18 0.08 0.83
N VAL A 74 8.88 0.35 0.80
CA VAL A 74 8.19 1.24 1.75
C VAL A 74 7.28 0.40 2.65
N THR A 75 7.59 0.39 3.95
CA THR A 75 6.80 -0.28 4.97
C THR A 75 6.11 0.72 5.88
N VAL A 76 4.91 0.45 6.34
CA VAL A 76 4.26 1.07 7.49
C VAL A 76 3.97 0.02 8.55
N ALA A 77 3.75 0.42 9.79
CA ALA A 77 3.29 -0.50 10.82
C ALA A 77 1.79 -0.79 10.64
N GLY A 78 1.37 -2.01 10.96
CA GLY A 78 -0.04 -2.37 11.13
C GLY A 78 -0.46 -2.43 12.60
N ASN A 79 -1.73 -2.72 12.87
CA ASN A 79 -2.22 -2.78 14.24
C ASN A 79 -1.62 -3.96 15.03
N HIS A 80 -1.30 -5.07 14.38
CA HIS A 80 -0.59 -6.18 15.01
C HIS A 80 0.85 -5.80 15.37
N ASP A 81 1.51 -5.01 14.55
CA ASP A 81 2.86 -4.48 14.79
C ASP A 81 2.92 -3.50 15.98
N CYS A 82 1.77 -2.95 16.38
CA CYS A 82 1.68 -2.00 17.49
C CYS A 82 1.23 -2.64 18.81
N ARG A 83 1.09 -3.97 18.86
CA ARG A 83 0.83 -4.73 20.09
C ARG A 83 2.10 -4.87 20.92
N ASN A 84 1.95 -5.07 22.24
CA ASN A 84 3.06 -5.40 23.12
C ASN A 84 4.28 -4.48 22.95
N VAL A 85 4.06 -3.17 22.80
CA VAL A 85 5.08 -2.15 22.50
C VAL A 85 5.84 -2.36 21.19
N GLY A 86 5.34 -3.20 20.30
CA GLY A 86 5.97 -3.59 19.04
C GLY A 86 6.29 -2.42 18.11
N PHE A 87 5.59 -1.28 18.25
CA PHE A 87 5.92 -0.05 17.52
C PHE A 87 7.36 0.44 17.76
N LEU A 88 7.96 0.16 18.93
CA LEU A 88 9.36 0.45 19.21
C LEU A 88 10.29 -0.50 18.43
N HIS A 89 9.94 -1.78 18.34
CA HIS A 89 10.69 -2.74 17.54
C HIS A 89 10.59 -2.43 16.04
N PHE A 90 9.39 -2.01 15.57
CA PHE A 90 9.24 -1.54 14.22
C PHE A 90 10.14 -0.35 13.90
N GLU A 91 10.17 0.66 14.77
CA GLU A 91 11.00 1.85 14.57
C GLU A 91 12.50 1.53 14.58
N ASP A 92 12.94 0.61 15.43
CA ASP A 92 14.33 0.14 15.50
C ASP A 92 14.78 -0.60 14.22
N LEU A 93 13.91 -1.47 13.67
CA LEU A 93 14.27 -2.36 12.56
C LEU A 93 13.91 -1.79 11.17
N PHE A 94 12.87 -0.98 11.06
CA PHE A 94 12.33 -0.46 9.80
C PHE A 94 12.31 1.07 9.73
N GLY A 95 12.70 1.76 10.79
CA GLY A 95 12.74 3.21 10.89
C GLY A 95 11.36 3.83 11.11
N SER A 96 11.22 5.12 10.82
CA SER A 96 9.99 5.89 11.10
C SER A 96 8.74 5.23 10.56
N ARG A 97 7.67 5.23 11.36
CA ARG A 97 6.33 4.78 10.93
C ARG A 97 5.66 5.73 9.93
N ASN A 98 6.17 6.94 9.79
CA ASN A 98 5.73 7.91 8.78
C ASN A 98 6.88 8.18 7.81
N LYS A 99 6.69 7.94 6.52
CA LYS A 99 7.73 8.03 5.51
C LYS A 99 7.27 8.88 4.31
N THR A 100 8.21 9.54 3.67
CA THR A 100 7.98 10.19 2.38
C THR A 100 9.13 9.79 1.47
N VAL A 101 8.79 9.32 0.27
CA VAL A 101 9.75 8.89 -0.74
C VAL A 101 9.38 9.51 -2.08
N ASP A 102 10.39 10.05 -2.75
CA ASP A 102 10.26 10.66 -4.07
C ASP A 102 11.05 9.82 -5.09
N PHE A 103 10.42 9.62 -6.25
CA PHE A 103 11.05 8.95 -7.40
C PHE A 103 11.02 9.89 -8.60
N ASP A 104 12.14 10.00 -9.27
CA ASP A 104 12.17 10.57 -10.61
C ASP A 104 11.82 9.45 -11.60
N PHE A 105 10.61 9.49 -12.14
CA PHE A 105 10.13 8.55 -13.12
C PHE A 105 9.67 9.28 -14.38
N CYS A 106 10.18 8.86 -15.53
CA CYS A 106 9.73 9.35 -16.83
C CYS A 106 8.81 8.30 -17.45
N VAL A 107 7.52 8.59 -17.56
CA VAL A 107 6.63 7.84 -18.44
C VAL A 107 6.68 8.51 -19.80
N TYR A 108 7.19 7.80 -20.81
CA TYR A 108 7.16 8.30 -22.19
C TYR A 108 5.73 8.23 -22.72
N CYS A 109 5.17 9.39 -23.05
CA CYS A 109 4.12 9.54 -24.03
C CYS A 109 4.62 10.53 -25.11
N GLU A 110 3.93 10.64 -26.24
CA GLU A 110 4.33 11.45 -27.41
C GLU A 110 4.62 12.94 -27.10
N GLU A 111 4.23 13.41 -25.92
CA GLU A 111 4.62 14.68 -25.32
C GLU A 111 5.34 14.38 -24.00
N ILE A 112 6.61 14.74 -23.91
CA ILE A 112 7.52 14.49 -22.79
C ILE A 112 6.93 15.05 -21.50
N PHE A 113 6.24 14.22 -20.70
CA PHE A 113 5.87 14.54 -19.33
C PHE A 113 6.80 13.78 -18.37
N GLN A 114 7.70 14.51 -17.71
CA GLN A 114 8.35 14.00 -16.51
C GLN A 114 7.37 14.08 -15.36
N GLU A 115 6.86 12.95 -14.92
CA GLU A 115 6.02 12.83 -13.74
C GLU A 115 6.88 12.24 -12.62
N LYS A 116 6.93 12.91 -11.48
CA LYS A 116 7.53 12.35 -10.27
C LYS A 116 6.51 11.47 -9.58
N VAL A 117 6.93 10.31 -9.09
CA VAL A 117 6.11 9.49 -8.20
C VAL A 117 6.45 9.87 -6.77
N LYS A 118 5.45 10.31 -6.02
CA LYS A 118 5.58 10.68 -4.61
C LYS A 118 4.77 9.74 -3.73
N VAL A 119 5.44 9.08 -2.80
CA VAL A 119 4.81 8.18 -1.82
C VAL A 119 4.83 8.84 -0.45
N VAL A 120 3.65 8.98 0.16
CA VAL A 120 3.50 9.42 1.55
C VAL A 120 2.86 8.30 2.34
N ALA A 121 3.64 7.69 3.21
CA ALA A 121 3.23 6.61 4.08
C ALA A 121 2.99 7.13 5.49
N VAL A 122 1.82 6.83 6.05
CA VAL A 122 1.37 7.41 7.33
C VAL A 122 0.92 6.30 8.27
N ASP A 123 1.41 6.36 9.48
CA ASP A 123 0.95 5.52 10.58
C ASP A 123 -0.48 5.84 10.95
N SER A 124 -1.35 4.84 10.89
CA SER A 124 -2.77 4.92 11.27
C SER A 124 -3.09 4.14 12.54
N ASN A 125 -2.07 3.64 13.26
CA ASN A 125 -2.28 2.75 14.39
C ASN A 125 -2.44 3.49 15.72
N LYS A 126 -3.10 2.82 16.65
CA LYS A 126 -3.11 3.12 18.07
C LYS A 126 -2.54 1.91 18.81
N PRO A 127 -1.61 2.11 19.77
CA PRO A 127 -1.03 0.99 20.53
C PRO A 127 -2.10 0.09 21.14
N ASP A 128 -1.94 -1.22 20.97
CA ASP A 128 -2.81 -2.28 21.51
C ASP A 128 -4.29 -2.20 21.09
N LEU A 129 -4.63 -1.40 20.06
CA LEU A 129 -5.97 -1.34 19.49
C LEU A 129 -6.01 -1.88 18.06
N ASN A 130 -7.15 -2.45 17.68
CA ASN A 130 -7.40 -2.86 16.30
C ASN A 130 -7.99 -1.73 15.45
N ASP A 131 -8.39 -0.63 16.08
CA ASP A 131 -8.97 0.54 15.42
C ASP A 131 -7.84 1.51 15.02
N GLY A 132 -8.06 2.25 13.95
CA GLY A 132 -7.08 3.19 13.41
C GLY A 132 -7.55 4.63 13.40
N GLU A 133 -6.59 5.54 13.33
CA GLU A 133 -6.80 6.97 13.12
C GLU A 133 -5.55 7.58 12.46
N VAL A 134 -5.72 8.35 11.41
CA VAL A 134 -4.62 9.15 10.85
C VAL A 134 -4.29 10.31 11.79
N GLY A 135 -5.29 10.99 12.26
CA GLY A 135 -5.20 12.09 13.22
C GLY A 135 -4.97 13.45 12.57
N ARG A 136 -5.75 14.44 13.01
CA ARG A 136 -5.75 15.82 12.47
C ARG A 136 -4.37 16.49 12.50
N GLY A 137 -3.54 16.15 13.47
CA GLY A 137 -2.18 16.69 13.57
C GLY A 137 -1.26 16.31 12.40
N LYS A 138 -1.62 15.30 11.58
CA LYS A 138 -0.85 14.89 10.40
C LYS A 138 -1.35 15.52 9.09
N TYR A 139 -2.54 16.12 9.06
CA TYR A 139 -3.15 16.62 7.82
C TYR A 139 -2.32 17.71 7.14
N ASP A 140 -1.78 18.66 7.92
CA ASP A 140 -0.91 19.71 7.38
C ASP A 140 0.33 19.10 6.71
N ARG A 141 0.97 18.14 7.36
CA ARG A 141 2.12 17.41 6.80
C ARG A 141 1.75 16.67 5.51
N ILE A 142 0.60 15.99 5.47
CA ILE A 142 0.12 15.30 4.27
C ILE A 142 -0.05 16.30 3.12
N ARG A 143 -0.73 17.43 3.36
CA ARG A 143 -0.89 18.48 2.35
C ARG A 143 0.44 19.04 1.87
N GLU A 144 1.36 19.26 2.80
CA GLU A 144 2.68 19.81 2.50
C GLU A 144 3.52 18.86 1.64
N GLN A 145 3.52 17.57 1.96
CA GLN A 145 4.24 16.57 1.20
C GLN A 145 3.68 16.39 -0.22
N PHE A 146 2.38 16.57 -0.42
CA PHE A 146 1.74 16.45 -1.73
C PHE A 146 1.56 17.77 -2.51
N ARG A 147 2.32 18.82 -2.19
CA ARG A 147 2.20 20.14 -2.87
C ARG A 147 2.56 20.13 -4.36
N GLY A 148 3.32 19.16 -4.86
CA GLY A 148 3.67 19.05 -6.28
C GLY A 148 2.44 18.93 -7.17
N LYS A 149 2.35 19.79 -8.22
CA LYS A 149 1.15 19.81 -9.09
C LYS A 149 1.13 18.68 -10.13
N ASN A 150 2.31 18.20 -10.52
CA ASN A 150 2.46 17.23 -11.61
C ASN A 150 2.97 15.87 -11.12
N ASP A 151 2.95 15.63 -9.81
CA ASP A 151 3.40 14.37 -9.24
C ASP A 151 2.28 13.32 -9.31
N TYR A 152 2.65 12.06 -9.56
CA TYR A 152 1.79 10.91 -9.32
C TYR A 152 1.83 10.59 -7.82
N LYS A 153 0.71 10.71 -7.15
CA LYS A 153 0.64 10.77 -5.69
C LYS A 153 0.07 9.47 -5.12
N ILE A 154 0.86 8.82 -4.29
CA ILE A 154 0.53 7.55 -3.63
C ILE A 154 0.48 7.76 -2.14
N PHE A 155 -0.66 7.50 -1.52
CA PHE A 155 -0.84 7.52 -0.08
C PHE A 155 -0.88 6.09 0.45
N VAL A 156 -0.13 5.82 1.52
CA VAL A 156 -0.04 4.49 2.12
C VAL A 156 -0.41 4.56 3.59
N LEU A 157 -1.30 3.68 4.01
CA LEU A 157 -1.64 3.45 5.41
C LEU A 157 -2.01 1.98 5.61
N HIS A 158 -2.11 1.53 6.87
CA HIS A 158 -2.51 0.14 7.12
C HIS A 158 -4.03 -0.05 7.07
N HIS A 159 -4.77 0.73 7.85
CA HIS A 159 -6.23 0.60 7.96
C HIS A 159 -6.97 1.10 6.72
N HIS A 160 -8.21 0.65 6.55
CA HIS A 160 -9.05 1.09 5.43
C HIS A 160 -9.56 2.52 5.60
N LEU A 161 -9.75 3.23 4.49
CA LEU A 161 -10.52 4.50 4.40
C LEU A 161 -11.98 4.25 4.00
N VAL A 162 -12.26 3.11 3.39
CA VAL A 162 -13.61 2.72 2.94
C VAL A 162 -13.83 1.26 3.32
N SER A 163 -15.02 0.94 3.81
CA SER A 163 -15.37 -0.44 4.15
C SER A 163 -15.27 -1.37 2.95
N VAL A 164 -14.67 -2.53 3.13
CA VAL A 164 -14.56 -3.57 2.10
C VAL A 164 -15.69 -4.58 2.30
N PRO A 165 -16.45 -4.94 1.24
CA PRO A 165 -17.50 -5.95 1.33
C PRO A 165 -16.98 -7.28 1.89
N GLY A 166 -17.77 -7.93 2.73
CA GLY A 166 -17.41 -9.23 3.34
C GLY A 166 -16.45 -9.15 4.54
N THR A 167 -15.95 -7.96 4.91
CA THR A 167 -15.01 -7.82 6.05
C THR A 167 -15.68 -7.59 7.40
N GLY A 168 -17.01 -7.51 7.45
CA GLY A 168 -17.80 -7.28 8.66
C GLY A 168 -17.99 -5.80 8.99
N ARG A 169 -18.17 -5.50 10.28
CA ARG A 169 -18.63 -4.18 10.74
C ARG A 169 -17.63 -3.05 10.46
N GLU A 170 -18.16 -1.81 10.46
CA GLU A 170 -17.52 -0.51 10.17
C GLU A 170 -16.25 -0.18 10.99
N ARG A 171 -15.96 -0.91 12.06
CA ARG A 171 -14.79 -0.72 12.95
C ARG A 171 -13.41 -0.94 12.30
N ASN A 172 -13.37 -1.19 11.00
CA ASN A 172 -12.14 -1.50 10.28
C ASN A 172 -11.60 -0.33 9.48
N ILE A 173 -12.36 0.76 9.42
CA ILE A 173 -11.91 2.02 8.83
C ILE A 173 -11.33 2.92 9.92
N VAL A 174 -10.44 3.81 9.54
CA VAL A 174 -9.92 4.83 10.48
C VAL A 174 -11.06 5.73 10.95
N TRP A 175 -11.00 6.18 12.20
CA TRP A 175 -12.08 6.99 12.80
C TRP A 175 -12.32 8.30 12.08
N ASP A 176 -11.29 8.85 11.47
CA ASP A 176 -11.30 10.12 10.71
C ASP A 176 -11.30 9.92 9.19
N ALA A 177 -11.79 8.77 8.70
CA ALA A 177 -11.75 8.39 7.28
C ALA A 177 -12.32 9.46 6.34
N GLY A 178 -13.46 10.07 6.70
CA GLY A 178 -14.09 11.12 5.90
C GLY A 178 -13.21 12.36 5.77
N ASP A 179 -12.60 12.80 6.88
CA ASP A 179 -11.68 13.93 6.89
C ASP A 179 -10.41 13.61 6.07
N VAL A 180 -9.85 12.40 6.23
CA VAL A 180 -8.67 11.95 5.45
C VAL A 180 -8.98 11.93 3.97
N LEU A 181 -10.09 11.31 3.55
CA LEU A 181 -10.51 11.29 2.14
C LEU A 181 -10.66 12.69 1.55
N MET A 182 -11.21 13.63 2.33
CA MET A 182 -11.31 15.03 1.92
C MET A 182 -9.93 15.67 1.74
N GLU A 183 -8.98 15.43 2.66
CA GLU A 183 -7.62 15.96 2.55
C GLU A 183 -6.87 15.37 1.34
N LEU A 184 -6.97 14.05 1.13
CA LEU A 184 -6.35 13.39 -0.03
C LEU A 184 -6.93 13.89 -1.36
N ARG A 185 -8.23 14.16 -1.42
CA ARG A 185 -8.88 14.76 -2.59
C ARG A 185 -8.37 16.18 -2.85
N LYS A 186 -8.22 17.04 -1.82
CA LYS A 186 -7.71 18.41 -1.95
C LYS A 186 -6.32 18.47 -2.56
N VAL A 187 -5.47 17.51 -2.22
CA VAL A 187 -4.10 17.41 -2.74
C VAL A 187 -3.98 16.52 -3.96
N GLU A 188 -5.11 16.01 -4.45
CA GLU A 188 -5.19 15.22 -5.68
C GLU A 188 -4.36 13.94 -5.65
N VAL A 189 -4.52 13.12 -4.61
CA VAL A 189 -3.93 11.77 -4.55
C VAL A 189 -4.50 10.89 -5.66
N ASP A 190 -3.64 10.09 -6.29
CA ASP A 190 -4.01 9.16 -7.37
C ASP A 190 -4.30 7.76 -6.85
N LEU A 191 -3.43 7.25 -5.95
CA LEU A 191 -3.56 5.93 -5.34
C LEU A 191 -3.56 6.01 -3.82
N VAL A 192 -4.39 5.17 -3.19
CA VAL A 192 -4.31 4.83 -1.77
C VAL A 192 -4.07 3.34 -1.65
N LEU A 193 -3.02 2.92 -0.94
CA LEU A 193 -2.65 1.53 -0.74
C LEU A 193 -2.83 1.16 0.73
N ALA A 194 -3.64 0.14 1.01
CA ALA A 194 -3.96 -0.31 2.38
C ALA A 194 -3.97 -1.85 2.51
N GLY A 195 -3.88 -2.35 3.75
CA GLY A 195 -3.92 -3.77 4.12
C GLY A 195 -5.08 -4.11 5.06
N HIS A 196 -4.78 -4.75 6.20
CA HIS A 196 -5.60 -4.89 7.41
C HIS A 196 -6.65 -6.03 7.43
N ARG A 197 -7.50 -6.15 6.41
CA ARG A 197 -8.64 -7.11 6.51
C ARG A 197 -8.49 -8.36 5.67
N HIS A 198 -7.36 -8.51 5.01
CA HIS A 198 -7.00 -9.67 4.20
C HIS A 198 -7.96 -9.94 3.02
N VAL A 199 -8.74 -8.92 2.60
CA VAL A 199 -9.64 -9.00 1.46
C VAL A 199 -9.17 -8.00 0.41
N PRO A 200 -8.63 -8.47 -0.72
CA PRO A 200 -8.24 -7.59 -1.81
C PRO A 200 -9.48 -6.93 -2.41
N TYR A 201 -9.44 -5.61 -2.56
CA TYR A 201 -10.55 -4.85 -3.12
C TYR A 201 -10.11 -3.52 -3.70
N ILE A 202 -10.78 -3.07 -4.77
CA ILE A 202 -10.46 -1.82 -5.45
C ILE A 202 -11.68 -0.91 -5.42
N TRP A 203 -11.52 0.30 -4.88
CA TRP A 203 -12.53 1.34 -4.87
C TRP A 203 -12.11 2.52 -5.75
N PRO A 204 -12.80 2.81 -6.89
CA PRO A 204 -12.65 4.07 -7.61
C PRO A 204 -13.51 5.15 -6.94
N ILE A 205 -12.90 6.01 -6.13
CA ILE A 205 -13.62 7.03 -5.35
C ILE A 205 -12.97 8.39 -5.50
N ALA A 206 -13.77 9.41 -5.78
CA ALA A 206 -13.38 10.83 -5.79
C ALA A 206 -12.15 11.13 -6.68
N GLY A 207 -11.96 10.37 -7.75
CA GLY A 207 -10.84 10.53 -8.69
C GLY A 207 -9.55 9.85 -8.26
N MET A 208 -9.56 9.06 -7.18
CA MET A 208 -8.46 8.21 -6.73
C MET A 208 -8.87 6.74 -6.77
N LEU A 209 -7.89 5.84 -6.85
CA LEU A 209 -8.08 4.41 -6.66
C LEU A 209 -7.61 4.03 -5.25
N ILE A 210 -8.50 3.42 -4.46
CA ILE A 210 -8.15 2.86 -3.15
C ILE A 210 -8.02 1.36 -3.33
N ILE A 211 -6.81 0.83 -3.13
CA ILE A 211 -6.47 -0.56 -3.36
C ILE A 211 -6.12 -1.21 -2.04
N ASN A 212 -6.98 -2.11 -1.59
CA ASN A 212 -6.74 -2.92 -0.41
C ASN A 212 -6.07 -4.24 -0.82
N SER A 213 -5.05 -4.64 -0.09
CA SER A 213 -4.36 -5.91 -0.31
C SER A 213 -5.00 -7.04 0.48
N GLY A 214 -4.83 -8.27 -0.02
CA GLY A 214 -4.98 -9.47 0.78
C GLY A 214 -3.79 -9.71 1.69
N THR A 215 -3.79 -10.81 2.43
CA THR A 215 -2.60 -11.33 3.10
C THR A 215 -1.78 -12.16 2.12
N VAL A 216 -0.46 -12.02 2.13
CA VAL A 216 0.40 -12.71 1.14
C VAL A 216 0.80 -14.11 1.56
N CYS A 217 0.98 -14.37 2.85
CA CYS A 217 1.58 -15.62 3.34
C CYS A 217 0.85 -16.28 4.50
N THR A 218 -0.41 -15.94 4.74
CA THR A 218 -1.21 -16.65 5.74
C THR A 218 -2.59 -17.03 5.21
N TRP A 219 -3.07 -18.20 5.62
CA TRP A 219 -4.44 -18.65 5.35
C TRP A 219 -5.49 -18.01 6.29
N ARG A 220 -5.11 -16.96 6.99
CA ARG A 220 -6.01 -16.13 7.78
C ARG A 220 -6.84 -15.20 6.89
N THR A 221 -7.50 -15.76 5.91
CA THR A 221 -8.32 -15.01 4.94
C THR A 221 -9.77 -14.84 5.43
N ARG A 222 -10.51 -13.95 4.77
CA ARG A 222 -11.92 -13.65 5.03
C ARG A 222 -12.71 -13.71 3.73
N GLY A 223 -14.04 -13.89 3.84
CA GLY A 223 -14.92 -13.80 2.68
C GLY A 223 -14.62 -14.80 1.55
N TYR A 224 -14.07 -15.96 1.87
CA TYR A 224 -13.63 -16.98 0.89
C TYR A 224 -12.52 -16.52 -0.06
N THR A 225 -11.75 -15.48 0.33
CA THR A 225 -10.59 -15.04 -0.44
C THR A 225 -9.40 -15.99 -0.25
N LYS A 226 -8.48 -15.97 -1.21
CA LYS A 226 -7.21 -16.67 -1.13
C LYS A 226 -6.11 -15.71 -0.66
N PRO A 227 -4.98 -16.22 -0.13
CA PRO A 227 -3.77 -15.41 0.05
C PRO A 227 -3.42 -14.69 -1.25
N SER A 228 -3.08 -13.40 -1.16
CA SER A 228 -2.86 -12.63 -2.38
C SER A 228 -2.03 -11.37 -2.14
N TYR A 229 -1.41 -10.89 -3.21
CA TYR A 229 -0.72 -9.61 -3.33
C TYR A 229 -1.13 -8.92 -4.64
N ASN A 230 -0.84 -7.63 -4.77
CA ASN A 230 -1.23 -6.86 -5.95
C ASN A 230 0.00 -6.48 -6.79
N ILE A 231 -0.11 -6.60 -8.11
CA ILE A 231 0.80 -6.02 -9.09
C ILE A 231 0.06 -4.83 -9.71
N ILE A 232 0.65 -3.64 -9.62
CA ILE A 232 0.07 -2.39 -10.14
C ILE A 232 1.04 -1.81 -11.15
N GLU A 233 0.67 -1.80 -12.42
CA GLU A 233 1.45 -1.22 -13.51
C GLU A 233 0.82 0.09 -13.95
N ILE A 234 1.59 1.18 -13.87
CA ILE A 234 1.16 2.53 -14.23
C ILE A 234 1.87 2.92 -15.52
N SER A 235 1.11 3.12 -16.59
CA SER A 235 1.58 3.66 -17.87
C SER A 235 1.15 5.12 -18.04
N ALA A 236 1.43 5.72 -19.19
CA ALA A 236 0.96 7.06 -19.54
C ALA A 236 -0.57 7.15 -19.59
N THR A 237 -1.26 6.07 -20.01
CA THR A 237 -2.69 6.09 -20.35
C THR A 237 -3.57 5.22 -19.46
N GLU A 238 -2.99 4.26 -18.75
CA GLU A 238 -3.76 3.30 -17.96
C GLU A 238 -3.03 2.87 -16.67
N ILE A 239 -3.82 2.37 -15.74
CA ILE A 239 -3.38 1.66 -14.55
C ILE A 239 -3.93 0.23 -14.65
N ASP A 240 -3.05 -0.76 -14.69
CA ASP A 240 -3.38 -2.19 -14.75
C ASP A 240 -3.11 -2.80 -13.38
N ILE A 241 -4.12 -3.37 -12.74
CA ILE A 241 -4.05 -3.94 -11.40
C ILE A 241 -4.36 -5.42 -11.50
N GLN A 242 -3.42 -6.27 -11.06
CA GLN A 242 -3.57 -7.71 -10.98
C GLN A 242 -3.53 -8.14 -9.52
N ILE A 243 -4.54 -8.87 -9.08
CA ILE A 243 -4.57 -9.54 -7.78
C ILE A 243 -4.05 -10.95 -8.00
N MET A 244 -2.89 -11.27 -7.42
CA MET A 244 -2.16 -12.51 -7.62
C MET A 244 -2.22 -13.38 -6.37
N MET A 245 -2.43 -14.67 -6.53
CA MET A 245 -2.11 -15.64 -5.50
C MET A 245 -0.62 -16.02 -5.64
N PRO A 246 0.16 -16.11 -4.54
CA PRO A 246 1.49 -16.72 -4.60
C PRO A 246 1.47 -18.11 -5.24
N GLY A 247 2.28 -18.33 -6.27
CA GLY A 247 2.23 -19.51 -7.14
C GLY A 247 1.70 -19.22 -8.54
N GLY A 248 1.47 -17.92 -8.90
CA GLY A 248 1.24 -17.45 -10.27
C GLY A 248 -0.22 -17.38 -10.71
N GLU A 249 -1.19 -17.75 -9.85
CA GLU A 249 -2.61 -17.66 -10.20
C GLU A 249 -3.08 -16.18 -10.17
N ILE A 250 -3.63 -15.70 -11.28
CA ILE A 250 -4.32 -14.38 -11.33
C ILE A 250 -5.74 -14.57 -10.80
N LEU A 251 -6.04 -13.99 -9.63
CA LEU A 251 -7.36 -14.06 -9.01
C LEU A 251 -8.32 -13.02 -9.59
N ASN A 252 -7.82 -11.83 -9.92
CA ASN A 252 -8.57 -10.76 -10.57
C ASN A 252 -7.63 -9.83 -11.34
N ARG A 253 -8.17 -9.12 -12.35
CA ARG A 253 -7.47 -8.09 -13.09
C ARG A 253 -8.42 -6.97 -13.46
N GLU A 254 -8.06 -5.74 -13.12
CA GLU A 254 -8.84 -4.54 -13.46
C GLU A 254 -7.94 -3.51 -14.13
N ARG A 255 -8.52 -2.73 -15.06
CA ARG A 255 -7.83 -1.67 -15.79
C ARG A 255 -8.62 -0.37 -15.69
N TYR A 256 -7.89 0.70 -15.41
CA TYR A 256 -8.44 2.04 -15.29
C TYR A 256 -7.69 2.99 -16.22
N SER A 257 -8.45 3.81 -16.97
CA SER A 257 -7.86 4.84 -17.81
C SER A 257 -7.28 5.97 -16.94
N ARG A 258 -6.09 6.44 -17.29
CA ARG A 258 -5.52 7.69 -16.78
C ARG A 258 -5.97 8.84 -17.68
N VAL A 259 -6.56 9.87 -17.09
CA VAL A 259 -6.89 11.10 -17.80
C VAL A 259 -5.72 12.08 -17.62
N HIS A 260 -4.99 12.35 -18.69
CA HIS A 260 -3.94 13.39 -18.74
C HIS A 260 -4.37 14.60 -19.57
N PRO A 261 -3.93 15.79 -19.17
CA PRO A 261 -3.58 16.23 -17.83
C PRO A 261 -4.82 16.18 -16.91
N LYS A 262 -4.66 16.19 -15.62
CA LYS A 262 -5.75 16.17 -14.63
C LYS A 262 -6.73 17.33 -14.87
N LYS A 263 -7.61 17.22 -15.87
CA LYS A 263 -8.77 18.11 -16.05
C LYS A 263 -9.79 17.73 -14.99
N ARG A 264 -9.60 18.20 -13.79
CA ARG A 264 -10.65 18.11 -12.78
C ARG A 264 -11.63 19.24 -13.01
N LEU A 265 -12.90 18.87 -13.10
CA LEU A 265 -13.98 19.86 -13.06
C LEU A 265 -13.78 20.72 -11.80
N PRO A 266 -13.89 22.06 -11.90
CA PRO A 266 -13.87 22.92 -10.72
C PRO A 266 -14.88 22.40 -9.73
N LEU A 267 -14.49 22.34 -8.46
CA LEU A 267 -15.46 22.17 -7.38
C LEU A 267 -16.29 23.44 -7.39
N ASP A 268 -17.54 23.36 -7.85
CA ASP A 268 -18.50 24.43 -7.64
C ASP A 268 -18.57 24.71 -6.13
N LYS A 269 -18.42 25.97 -5.76
CA LYS A 269 -18.34 26.48 -4.39
C LYS A 269 -19.62 26.24 -3.61
#